data_167007fe7c40930dba5d06f3d50e6251
#
_entry.id   167007fe7c40930dba5d06f3d50e6251
#
_cell.length_a   1.000
_cell.length_b   1.000
_cell.length_c   1.000
_cell.angle_alpha   90.00
_cell.angle_beta   90.00
_cell.angle_gamma   90.00
#
_symmetry.space_group_name_H-M   'P 1'
#
loop_
_entity.id
_entity.type
_entity.pdbx_description
1 polymer ?
#
loop_
_entity_poly.entity_id
_entity_poly.type
_entity_poly.pdbx_seq_one_letter_code
_entity_poly.pdbx_strand_id
1 'polypeptide(L)'
;MGGQASPRYGRIVDELRARIESGELPPGARVPSTREITRQWGVAMATATKALTELRRQGVVRAVPGVGTVVESPAGPARAARPAPAPRRSGPASAPSGQSALTLERIVAAAVTVADAEGLAGLSMRRVAAELGVAAMSLYRHVADKDDLLVRMMDAVFAERPLPGERPADWREAVELAARQLWEGFRRHPWLGPALSVTRPQMITSALPYSEWVLGALHARGLDLRSAFTAHLTLLNHAQGIAVHLESEREAEAYSGLNSEEWMDEREPAFEALLTSGGFPALARLTATGYDLDLDALFEFGLQRLLDGLAVLLDGGTP
;
A
#
# COMPACT_ATOMS: atom_id res chain seq x y z
N MET A 1 20.35 37.44 -31.70
CA MET A 1 20.69 36.86 -30.41
C MET A 1 19.39 36.49 -29.72
N GLY A 2 18.92 35.27 -29.87
CA GLY A 2 17.68 34.79 -29.27
C GLY A 2 17.97 34.26 -27.87
N GLY A 3 17.54 35.01 -26.83
CA GLY A 3 17.54 34.52 -25.46
C GLY A 3 16.55 33.38 -25.31
N GLN A 4 17.01 32.15 -25.15
CA GLN A 4 16.18 31.03 -24.75
C GLN A 4 15.67 31.32 -23.34
N ALA A 5 14.36 31.60 -23.22
CA ALA A 5 13.70 31.70 -21.94
C ALA A 5 13.87 30.37 -21.19
N SER A 6 14.59 30.37 -20.08
CA SER A 6 14.73 29.19 -19.21
C SER A 6 13.35 28.57 -18.93
N PRO A 7 13.19 27.23 -19.02
CA PRO A 7 11.93 26.60 -18.72
C PRO A 7 11.41 27.04 -17.35
N ARG A 8 10.09 27.16 -17.17
CA ARG A 8 9.48 27.65 -15.91
C ARG A 8 10.02 26.94 -14.67
N TYR A 9 10.29 25.62 -14.75
CA TYR A 9 10.89 24.86 -13.66
C TYR A 9 12.35 25.27 -13.36
N GLY A 10 13.10 25.70 -14.39
CA GLY A 10 14.49 26.16 -14.23
C GLY A 10 14.60 27.37 -13.31
N ARG A 11 13.69 28.34 -13.44
CA ARG A 11 13.65 29.51 -12.54
C ARG A 11 13.39 29.12 -11.08
N ILE A 12 12.53 28.13 -10.83
CA ILE A 12 12.27 27.61 -9.48
C ILE A 12 13.52 26.93 -8.92
N VAL A 13 14.23 26.15 -9.73
CA VAL A 13 15.50 25.50 -9.36
C VAL A 13 16.54 26.54 -8.99
N ASP A 14 16.71 27.57 -9.81
CA ASP A 14 17.71 28.63 -9.60
C ASP A 14 17.41 29.45 -8.33
N GLU A 15 16.14 29.77 -8.08
CA GLU A 15 15.71 30.50 -6.90
C GLU A 15 15.88 29.70 -5.62
N LEU A 16 15.46 28.42 -5.61
CA LEU A 16 15.64 27.55 -4.44
C LEU A 16 17.12 27.30 -4.16
N ARG A 17 17.94 27.17 -5.21
CA ARG A 17 19.40 27.08 -5.06
C ARG A 17 19.99 28.36 -4.45
N ALA A 18 19.60 29.54 -4.93
CA ALA A 18 20.06 30.80 -4.37
C ALA A 18 19.70 30.92 -2.87
N ARG A 19 18.52 30.47 -2.46
CA ARG A 19 18.10 30.46 -1.05
C ARG A 19 18.92 29.48 -0.20
N ILE A 20 19.37 28.37 -0.78
CA ILE A 20 20.26 27.42 -0.13
C ILE A 20 21.68 28.01 0.00
N GLU A 21 22.20 28.58 -1.08
CA GLU A 21 23.54 29.19 -1.12
C GLU A 21 23.64 30.43 -0.21
N SER A 22 22.57 31.20 -0.09
CA SER A 22 22.52 32.36 0.83
C SER A 22 22.38 31.97 2.30
N GLY A 23 22.11 30.68 2.61
CA GLY A 23 21.89 30.20 3.97
C GLY A 23 20.46 30.44 4.49
N GLU A 24 19.55 30.97 3.69
CA GLU A 24 18.12 31.09 4.05
C GLU A 24 17.50 29.71 4.29
N LEU A 25 17.94 28.72 3.50
CA LEU A 25 17.62 27.32 3.70
C LEU A 25 18.92 26.59 4.10
N PRO A 26 19.24 26.50 5.40
CA PRO A 26 20.48 25.86 5.86
C PRO A 26 20.48 24.34 5.64
N PRO A 27 21.63 23.68 5.65
CA PRO A 27 21.73 22.23 5.56
C PRO A 27 20.80 21.52 6.55
N GLY A 28 20.03 20.53 6.07
CA GLY A 28 19.00 19.84 6.84
C GLY A 28 17.66 20.55 6.95
N ALA A 29 17.55 21.82 6.51
CA ALA A 29 16.28 22.53 6.44
C ALA A 29 15.34 21.91 5.42
N ARG A 30 14.04 21.94 5.70
CA ARG A 30 13.00 21.47 4.78
C ARG A 30 12.84 22.46 3.62
N VAL A 31 12.92 21.95 2.40
CA VAL A 31 12.61 22.70 1.18
C VAL A 31 11.09 22.71 1.01
N PRO A 32 10.50 23.77 0.42
CA PRO A 32 9.07 23.80 0.15
C PRO A 32 8.59 22.55 -0.59
N SER A 33 7.48 21.99 -0.13
CA SER A 33 6.83 20.84 -0.76
C SER A 33 6.33 21.18 -2.16
N THR A 34 6.00 20.19 -2.96
CA THR A 34 5.43 20.37 -4.30
C THR A 34 4.19 21.27 -4.26
N ARG A 35 3.30 21.09 -3.27
CA ARG A 35 2.11 21.93 -3.06
C ARG A 35 2.47 23.39 -2.72
N GLU A 36 3.46 23.58 -1.89
CA GLU A 36 3.93 24.92 -1.52
C GLU A 36 4.56 25.64 -2.72
N ILE A 37 5.36 24.90 -3.53
CA ILE A 37 5.93 25.43 -4.78
C ILE A 37 4.82 25.81 -5.76
N THR A 38 3.82 24.93 -5.96
CA THR A 38 2.66 25.19 -6.83
C THR A 38 1.96 26.49 -6.43
N ARG A 39 1.68 26.64 -5.13
CA ARG A 39 1.02 27.85 -4.60
C ARG A 39 1.89 29.11 -4.68
N GLN A 40 3.17 28.98 -4.36
CA GLN A 40 4.09 30.12 -4.26
C GLN A 40 4.48 30.70 -5.63
N TRP A 41 4.67 29.82 -6.64
CA TRP A 41 5.11 30.20 -7.98
C TRP A 41 4.00 30.16 -9.03
N GLY A 42 2.77 29.76 -8.68
CA GLY A 42 1.65 29.70 -9.60
C GLY A 42 1.90 28.74 -10.78
N VAL A 43 2.53 27.59 -10.51
CA VAL A 43 2.88 26.62 -11.54
C VAL A 43 2.12 25.31 -11.33
N ALA A 44 1.93 24.53 -12.39
CA ALA A 44 1.35 23.20 -12.28
C ALA A 44 2.23 22.27 -11.42
N MET A 45 1.61 21.33 -10.74
CA MET A 45 2.24 20.32 -9.86
C MET A 45 3.40 19.61 -10.57
N ALA A 46 3.21 19.20 -11.83
CA ALA A 46 4.26 18.57 -12.64
C ALA A 46 5.52 19.44 -12.78
N THR A 47 5.35 20.77 -12.87
CA THR A 47 6.48 21.73 -12.95
C THR A 47 7.21 21.82 -11.61
N ALA A 48 6.46 21.83 -10.50
CA ALA A 48 6.99 21.82 -9.15
C ALA A 48 7.74 20.51 -8.84
N THR A 49 7.16 19.37 -9.20
CA THR A 49 7.80 18.04 -9.09
C THR A 49 9.09 17.96 -9.90
N LYS A 50 9.07 18.47 -11.14
CA LYS A 50 10.25 18.52 -11.99
C LYS A 50 11.38 19.36 -11.40
N ALA A 51 11.05 20.50 -10.77
CA ALA A 51 12.02 21.35 -10.08
C ALA A 51 12.69 20.63 -8.90
N LEU A 52 11.90 19.96 -8.04
CA LEU A 52 12.46 19.19 -6.91
C LEU A 52 13.28 17.99 -7.37
N THR A 53 12.85 17.30 -8.45
CA THR A 53 13.61 16.20 -9.06
C THR A 53 14.95 16.67 -9.58
N GLU A 54 14.99 17.85 -10.21
CA GLU A 54 16.23 18.41 -10.71
C GLU A 54 17.20 18.80 -9.58
N LEU A 55 16.70 19.42 -8.49
CA LEU A 55 17.50 19.70 -7.29
C LEU A 55 18.06 18.43 -6.64
N ARG A 56 17.26 17.34 -6.62
CA ARG A 56 17.74 16.02 -6.13
C ARG A 56 18.83 15.45 -7.05
N ARG A 57 18.63 15.51 -8.37
CA ARG A 57 19.63 15.05 -9.35
C ARG A 57 20.94 15.81 -9.24
N GLN A 58 20.88 17.08 -8.87
CA GLN A 58 22.06 17.93 -8.62
C GLN A 58 22.70 17.70 -7.24
N GLY A 59 22.10 16.84 -6.39
CA GLY A 59 22.61 16.56 -5.04
C GLY A 59 22.46 17.73 -4.06
N VAL A 60 21.65 18.73 -4.38
CA VAL A 60 21.42 19.91 -3.53
C VAL A 60 20.42 19.60 -2.42
N VAL A 61 19.49 18.68 -2.68
CA VAL A 61 18.47 18.26 -1.73
C VAL A 61 18.28 16.73 -1.78
N ARG A 62 17.80 16.14 -0.68
CA ARG A 62 17.44 14.72 -0.60
C ARG A 62 16.05 14.52 -0.01
N ALA A 63 15.39 13.45 -0.38
CA ALA A 63 14.12 13.05 0.21
C ALA A 63 14.37 12.34 1.55
N VAL A 64 13.60 12.70 2.57
CA VAL A 64 13.62 12.05 3.90
C VAL A 64 12.21 11.57 4.19
N PRO A 65 12.00 10.23 4.33
CA PRO A 65 10.69 9.67 4.66
C PRO A 65 10.08 10.33 5.89
N GLY A 66 8.80 10.70 5.83
CA GLY A 66 8.06 11.35 6.93
C GLY A 66 8.41 12.81 7.19
N VAL A 67 9.46 13.37 6.55
CA VAL A 67 9.89 14.76 6.73
C VAL A 67 9.70 15.58 5.45
N GLY A 68 9.87 14.96 4.27
CA GLY A 68 9.82 15.62 2.99
C GLY A 68 11.19 15.80 2.34
N THR A 69 11.37 16.84 1.52
CA THR A 69 12.65 17.13 0.87
C THR A 69 13.45 18.10 1.73
N VAL A 70 14.70 17.76 2.03
CA VAL A 70 15.61 18.58 2.86
C VAL A 70 16.89 18.91 2.11
N VAL A 71 17.51 20.03 2.47
CA VAL A 71 18.79 20.48 1.91
C VAL A 71 19.90 19.50 2.29
N GLU A 72 20.71 19.09 1.30
CA GLU A 72 21.85 18.22 1.54
C GLU A 72 22.93 18.95 2.35
N SER A 73 23.54 18.26 3.30
CA SER A 73 24.64 18.81 4.05
C SER A 73 25.95 18.65 3.26
N PRO A 74 26.80 19.66 3.10
CA PRO A 74 28.08 19.52 2.46
C PRO A 74 29.10 18.81 3.37
N ALA A 75 28.73 17.64 3.89
CA ALA A 75 29.70 16.73 4.51
C ALA A 75 30.25 15.85 3.38
N GLY A 76 31.38 16.24 2.84
CA GLY A 76 32.20 15.39 1.99
C GLY A 76 32.46 14.05 2.70
N PRO A 77 32.82 12.99 1.95
CA PRO A 77 33.04 11.67 2.53
C PRO A 77 34.14 11.77 3.58
N ALA A 78 33.78 11.76 4.84
CA ALA A 78 34.71 11.60 5.94
C ALA A 78 35.33 10.22 5.79
N ARG A 79 36.49 10.21 5.17
CA ARG A 79 37.42 9.08 5.13
C ARG A 79 37.79 8.78 6.57
N ALA A 80 37.09 7.83 7.17
CA ALA A 80 37.40 7.35 8.50
C ALA A 80 38.83 6.82 8.52
N ALA A 81 39.72 7.61 9.12
CA ALA A 81 41.05 7.16 9.50
C ALA A 81 40.87 6.01 10.49
N ARG A 82 41.49 4.89 10.16
CA ARG A 82 41.62 3.67 10.97
C ARG A 82 42.45 4.00 12.20
N PRO A 83 41.96 3.87 13.44
CA PRO A 83 42.82 3.87 14.60
C PRO A 83 43.55 2.52 14.74
N ALA A 84 44.83 2.57 15.04
CA ALA A 84 45.65 1.43 15.36
C ALA A 84 45.20 0.73 16.65
N PRO A 85 45.50 -0.58 16.83
CA PRO A 85 44.97 -1.36 17.94
C PRO A 85 45.71 -1.02 19.24
N ALA A 86 44.99 -0.57 20.26
CA ALA A 86 45.46 -0.46 21.64
C ALA A 86 45.03 -1.70 22.46
N PRO A 87 45.76 -2.05 23.51
CA PRO A 87 45.80 -3.40 24.07
C PRO A 87 44.58 -3.75 24.92
N ARG A 88 44.23 -5.03 24.86
CA ARG A 88 43.17 -5.68 25.62
C ARG A 88 43.35 -5.47 27.13
N ARG A 89 42.36 -4.90 27.79
CA ARG A 89 42.12 -5.11 29.22
C ARG A 89 40.79 -5.85 29.39
N SER A 90 40.87 -7.05 29.86
CA SER A 90 39.81 -7.91 30.31
C SER A 90 39.14 -7.34 31.56
N GLY A 91 37.85 -7.00 31.44
CA GLY A 91 36.94 -6.75 32.56
C GLY A 91 35.55 -7.17 32.11
N PRO A 92 34.73 -7.79 32.98
CA PRO A 92 33.39 -8.24 32.56
C PRO A 92 32.49 -7.03 32.42
N ALA A 93 32.33 -6.55 31.19
CA ALA A 93 31.30 -5.56 30.88
C ALA A 93 29.99 -6.30 30.72
N SER A 94 29.10 -6.06 31.64
CA SER A 94 27.67 -6.41 31.56
C SER A 94 27.13 -6.01 30.20
N ALA A 95 26.72 -6.99 29.41
CA ALA A 95 25.97 -6.76 28.18
C ALA A 95 24.72 -5.97 28.51
N PRO A 96 24.33 -4.96 27.72
CA PRO A 96 22.98 -4.40 27.82
C PRO A 96 22.01 -5.50 27.39
N SER A 97 21.36 -6.11 28.37
CA SER A 97 20.25 -7.03 28.24
C SER A 97 19.09 -6.28 27.57
N GLY A 98 18.86 -6.52 26.25
CA GLY A 98 17.75 -5.91 25.54
C GLY A 98 17.65 -6.14 24.05
N GLN A 99 18.61 -6.79 23.40
CA GLN A 99 18.38 -7.26 22.02
C GLN A 99 17.66 -8.60 22.09
N SER A 100 16.31 -8.52 22.08
CA SER A 100 15.45 -9.70 21.89
C SER A 100 15.95 -10.46 20.66
N ALA A 101 16.16 -11.79 20.82
CA ALA A 101 16.66 -12.64 19.74
C ALA A 101 15.83 -12.44 18.46
N LEU A 102 16.47 -12.50 17.29
CA LEU A 102 15.79 -12.48 16.01
C LEU A 102 15.01 -13.77 15.88
N THR A 103 13.68 -13.68 15.83
CA THR A 103 12.76 -14.79 15.64
C THR A 103 12.00 -14.65 14.33
N LEU A 104 11.39 -15.74 13.86
CA LEU A 104 10.56 -15.74 12.66
C LEU A 104 9.38 -14.77 12.81
N GLU A 105 8.71 -14.79 13.96
CA GLU A 105 7.55 -13.94 14.26
C GLU A 105 7.93 -12.45 14.18
N ARG A 106 9.09 -12.07 14.69
CA ARG A 106 9.58 -10.69 14.60
C ARG A 106 9.92 -10.27 13.17
N ILE A 107 10.47 -11.20 12.38
CA ILE A 107 10.75 -10.95 10.96
C ILE A 107 9.44 -10.74 10.21
N VAL A 108 8.45 -11.60 10.42
CA VAL A 108 7.13 -11.51 9.78
C VAL A 108 6.42 -10.23 10.19
N ALA A 109 6.37 -9.90 11.48
CA ALA A 109 5.75 -8.67 11.97
C ALA A 109 6.40 -7.41 11.38
N ALA A 110 7.74 -7.37 11.32
CA ALA A 110 8.45 -6.26 10.68
C ALA A 110 8.17 -6.17 9.17
N ALA A 111 8.06 -7.32 8.49
CA ALA A 111 7.73 -7.37 7.07
C ALA A 111 6.28 -6.90 6.80
N VAL A 112 5.32 -7.28 7.64
CA VAL A 112 3.94 -6.76 7.59
C VAL A 112 3.95 -5.24 7.79
N THR A 113 4.64 -4.73 8.82
CA THR A 113 4.76 -3.28 9.06
C THR A 113 5.35 -2.54 7.85
N VAL A 114 6.38 -3.09 7.21
CA VAL A 114 6.99 -2.49 6.00
C VAL A 114 5.98 -2.51 4.84
N ALA A 115 5.29 -3.63 4.61
CA ALA A 115 4.31 -3.74 3.53
C ALA A 115 3.10 -2.83 3.76
N ASP A 116 2.63 -2.69 5.00
CA ASP A 116 1.56 -1.76 5.37
C ASP A 116 1.94 -0.29 5.14
N ALA A 117 3.22 0.05 5.31
CA ALA A 117 3.70 1.41 5.13
C ALA A 117 4.12 1.75 3.69
N GLU A 118 4.75 0.80 3.00
CA GLU A 118 5.47 1.03 1.74
C GLU A 118 4.94 0.20 0.56
N GLY A 119 3.92 -0.66 0.80
CA GLY A 119 3.39 -1.59 -0.19
C GLY A 119 4.32 -2.77 -0.51
N LEU A 120 3.85 -3.68 -1.38
CA LEU A 120 4.67 -4.82 -1.83
C LEU A 120 5.90 -4.39 -2.64
N ALA A 121 5.83 -3.26 -3.32
CA ALA A 121 6.95 -2.71 -4.09
C ALA A 121 8.12 -2.30 -3.17
N GLY A 122 7.84 -1.78 -1.98
CA GLY A 122 8.82 -1.43 -0.96
C GLY A 122 9.38 -2.64 -0.19
N LEU A 123 8.66 -3.76 -0.19
CA LEU A 123 9.06 -4.96 0.54
C LEU A 123 10.27 -5.65 -0.08
N SER A 124 11.38 -5.70 0.66
CA SER A 124 12.57 -6.46 0.30
C SER A 124 13.29 -6.98 1.54
N MET A 125 14.07 -8.07 1.38
CA MET A 125 14.86 -8.62 2.49
C MET A 125 15.81 -7.59 3.12
N ARG A 126 16.34 -6.66 2.33
CA ARG A 126 17.17 -5.56 2.82
C ARG A 126 16.37 -4.55 3.65
N ARG A 127 15.17 -4.21 3.18
CA ARG A 127 14.30 -3.25 3.87
C ARG A 127 13.83 -3.80 5.22
N VAL A 128 13.38 -5.08 5.25
CA VAL A 128 13.00 -5.77 6.50
C VAL A 128 14.18 -5.88 7.48
N ALA A 129 15.37 -6.21 6.98
CA ALA A 129 16.58 -6.26 7.81
C ALA A 129 16.94 -4.88 8.41
N ALA A 130 16.78 -3.81 7.62
CA ALA A 130 16.99 -2.45 8.08
C ALA A 130 15.98 -2.04 9.17
N GLU A 131 14.72 -2.45 9.02
CA GLU A 131 13.65 -2.23 10.02
C GLU A 131 14.02 -2.89 11.37
N LEU A 132 14.57 -4.09 11.31
CA LEU A 132 14.98 -4.86 12.49
C LEU A 132 16.38 -4.48 13.05
N GLY A 133 17.13 -3.65 12.33
CA GLY A 133 18.49 -3.28 12.72
C GLY A 133 19.49 -4.45 12.62
N VAL A 134 19.26 -5.41 11.69
CA VAL A 134 20.11 -6.60 11.51
C VAL A 134 20.69 -6.68 10.09
N ALA A 135 21.70 -7.56 9.90
CA ALA A 135 22.18 -7.85 8.55
C ALA A 135 21.17 -8.70 7.76
N ALA A 136 20.97 -8.40 6.47
CA ALA A 136 20.00 -9.12 5.62
C ALA A 136 20.25 -10.64 5.59
N MET A 137 21.51 -11.08 5.62
CA MET A 137 21.88 -12.51 5.71
C MET A 137 21.35 -13.21 6.97
N SER A 138 21.03 -12.45 8.03
CA SER A 138 20.46 -13.03 9.25
C SER A 138 19.02 -13.50 9.03
N LEU A 139 18.27 -12.87 8.14
CA LEU A 139 16.89 -13.25 7.82
C LEU A 139 16.82 -14.59 7.10
N TYR A 140 17.78 -14.88 6.21
CA TYR A 140 17.82 -16.12 5.43
C TYR A 140 18.04 -17.41 6.26
N ARG A 141 18.31 -17.25 7.57
CA ARG A 141 18.32 -18.38 8.50
C ARG A 141 16.91 -18.77 8.97
N HIS A 142 15.93 -17.90 8.76
CA HIS A 142 14.53 -18.06 9.22
C HIS A 142 13.54 -18.18 8.07
N VAL A 143 13.83 -17.57 6.93
CA VAL A 143 12.98 -17.59 5.72
C VAL A 143 13.84 -17.91 4.51
N ALA A 144 13.32 -18.71 3.58
CA ALA A 144 14.09 -19.16 2.43
C ALA A 144 14.34 -18.02 1.43
N ASP A 145 13.31 -17.23 1.15
CA ASP A 145 13.33 -16.12 0.20
C ASP A 145 12.19 -15.13 0.47
N LYS A 146 11.96 -14.19 -0.44
CA LYS A 146 10.86 -13.21 -0.35
C LYS A 146 9.50 -13.88 -0.47
N ASP A 147 9.37 -14.91 -1.27
CA ASP A 147 8.09 -15.58 -1.51
C ASP A 147 7.67 -16.41 -0.28
N ASP A 148 8.61 -17.11 0.38
CA ASP A 148 8.38 -17.75 1.68
C ASP A 148 7.98 -16.73 2.75
N LEU A 149 8.67 -15.58 2.79
CA LEU A 149 8.32 -14.49 3.70
C LEU A 149 6.89 -14.00 3.45
N LEU A 150 6.52 -13.78 2.18
CA LEU A 150 5.19 -13.31 1.80
C LEU A 150 4.08 -14.29 2.23
N VAL A 151 4.29 -15.60 2.03
CA VAL A 151 3.33 -16.63 2.50
C VAL A 151 3.16 -16.56 4.02
N ARG A 152 4.24 -16.39 4.78
CA ARG A 152 4.19 -16.28 6.24
C ARG A 152 3.54 -14.98 6.71
N MET A 153 3.73 -13.88 5.98
CA MET A 153 3.02 -12.62 6.24
C MET A 153 1.52 -12.79 6.07
N MET A 154 1.09 -13.39 4.96
CA MET A 154 -0.33 -13.69 4.70
C MET A 154 -0.91 -14.60 5.80
N ASP A 155 -0.19 -15.65 6.17
CA ASP A 155 -0.62 -16.58 7.23
C ASP A 155 -0.78 -15.86 8.57
N ALA A 156 0.15 -14.97 8.93
CA ALA A 156 0.08 -14.17 10.14
C ALA A 156 -1.14 -13.23 10.14
N VAL A 157 -1.39 -12.54 9.03
CA VAL A 157 -2.53 -11.61 8.89
C VAL A 157 -3.87 -12.34 8.98
N PHE A 158 -4.00 -13.53 8.37
CA PHE A 158 -5.21 -14.35 8.54
C PHE A 158 -5.37 -14.87 9.97
N ALA A 159 -4.28 -15.11 10.69
CA ALA A 159 -4.31 -15.54 12.10
C ALA A 159 -4.68 -14.40 13.08
N GLU A 160 -4.50 -13.13 12.71
CA GLU A 160 -4.82 -11.97 13.57
C GLU A 160 -6.30 -11.90 13.98
N ARG A 161 -7.17 -12.31 13.07
CA ARG A 161 -8.62 -12.22 13.25
C ARG A 161 -9.31 -13.53 12.85
N PRO A 162 -9.27 -14.55 13.71
CA PRO A 162 -10.00 -15.79 13.44
C PRO A 162 -11.51 -15.51 13.42
N LEU A 163 -12.23 -16.30 12.63
CA LEU A 163 -13.69 -16.32 12.68
C LEU A 163 -14.19 -16.76 14.07
N PRO A 164 -15.40 -16.35 14.48
CA PRO A 164 -15.98 -16.79 15.76
C PRO A 164 -15.98 -18.32 15.90
N GLY A 165 -15.93 -18.82 17.15
CA GLY A 165 -15.93 -20.28 17.39
C GLY A 165 -17.22 -20.98 16.95
N GLU A 166 -18.34 -20.27 16.99
CA GLU A 166 -19.65 -20.77 16.57
C GLU A 166 -20.12 -20.02 15.32
N ARG A 167 -20.51 -20.81 14.30
CA ARG A 167 -21.05 -20.26 13.06
C ARG A 167 -22.54 -19.95 13.23
N PRO A 168 -23.04 -18.80 12.76
CA PRO A 168 -24.47 -18.52 12.69
C PRO A 168 -25.24 -19.65 11.99
N ALA A 169 -26.44 -19.92 12.49
CA ALA A 169 -27.32 -20.95 11.90
C ALA A 169 -27.84 -20.52 10.51
N ASP A 170 -28.03 -19.22 10.32
CA ASP A 170 -28.37 -18.65 9.02
C ASP A 170 -27.13 -18.61 8.11
N TRP A 171 -27.25 -19.22 6.95
CA TRP A 171 -26.16 -19.32 5.98
C TRP A 171 -25.73 -17.96 5.46
N ARG A 172 -26.73 -17.04 5.24
CA ARG A 172 -26.43 -15.72 4.71
C ARG A 172 -25.64 -14.90 5.72
N GLU A 173 -26.08 -14.89 6.97
CA GLU A 173 -25.35 -14.23 8.06
C GLU A 173 -23.93 -14.80 8.21
N ALA A 174 -23.78 -16.12 8.13
CA ALA A 174 -22.46 -16.78 8.22
C ALA A 174 -21.53 -16.36 7.08
N VAL A 175 -22.03 -16.29 5.84
CA VAL A 175 -21.24 -15.91 4.66
C VAL A 175 -20.94 -14.40 4.66
N GLU A 176 -21.93 -13.56 5.04
CA GLU A 176 -21.73 -12.12 5.20
C GLU A 176 -20.63 -11.79 6.22
N LEU A 177 -20.68 -12.42 7.37
CA LEU A 177 -19.66 -12.24 8.42
C LEU A 177 -18.27 -12.58 7.89
N ALA A 178 -18.14 -13.73 7.24
CA ALA A 178 -16.87 -14.14 6.64
C ALA A 178 -16.39 -13.12 5.58
N ALA A 179 -17.25 -12.73 4.64
CA ALA A 179 -16.89 -11.80 3.57
C ALA A 179 -16.46 -10.41 4.12
N ARG A 180 -17.20 -9.88 5.10
CA ARG A 180 -16.86 -8.59 5.73
C ARG A 180 -15.55 -8.67 6.52
N GLN A 181 -15.30 -9.78 7.23
CA GLN A 181 -14.03 -9.96 7.94
C GLN A 181 -12.84 -10.02 6.97
N LEU A 182 -13.01 -10.68 5.82
CA LEU A 182 -11.99 -10.69 4.76
C LEU A 182 -11.76 -9.28 4.20
N TRP A 183 -12.85 -8.54 3.93
CA TRP A 183 -12.77 -7.16 3.46
C TRP A 183 -12.03 -6.25 4.44
N GLU A 184 -12.31 -6.35 5.74
CA GLU A 184 -11.57 -5.63 6.76
C GLU A 184 -10.08 -6.00 6.80
N GLY A 185 -9.74 -7.26 6.53
CA GLY A 185 -8.35 -7.71 6.37
C GLY A 185 -7.66 -6.99 5.21
N PHE A 186 -8.30 -6.89 4.06
CA PHE A 186 -7.79 -6.14 2.90
C PHE A 186 -7.65 -4.64 3.19
N ARG A 187 -8.61 -4.06 3.89
CA ARG A 187 -8.52 -2.64 4.26
C ARG A 187 -7.38 -2.32 5.20
N ARG A 188 -7.10 -3.23 6.13
CA ARG A 188 -6.00 -3.08 7.09
C ARG A 188 -4.66 -3.31 6.42
N HIS A 189 -4.59 -4.27 5.50
CA HIS A 189 -3.41 -4.71 4.79
C HIS A 189 -3.65 -4.65 3.27
N PRO A 190 -3.60 -3.46 2.65
CA PRO A 190 -3.92 -3.29 1.23
C PRO A 190 -3.09 -4.18 0.30
N TRP A 191 -1.85 -4.49 0.68
CA TRP A 191 -0.96 -5.39 -0.04
C TRP A 191 -1.47 -6.85 -0.09
N LEU A 192 -2.40 -7.24 0.78
CA LEU A 192 -2.93 -8.61 0.82
C LEU A 192 -3.76 -8.93 -0.44
N GLY A 193 -4.52 -7.97 -0.97
CA GLY A 193 -5.32 -8.14 -2.19
C GLY A 193 -4.48 -8.62 -3.39
N PRO A 194 -3.47 -7.86 -3.83
CA PRO A 194 -2.61 -8.27 -4.94
C PRO A 194 -1.68 -9.46 -4.60
N ALA A 195 -1.41 -9.75 -3.32
CA ALA A 195 -0.59 -10.88 -2.91
C ALA A 195 -1.28 -12.23 -3.05
N LEU A 196 -2.59 -12.29 -2.86
CA LEU A 196 -3.36 -13.53 -2.99
C LEU A 196 -3.50 -13.97 -4.45
N SER A 197 -3.38 -15.27 -4.71
CA SER A 197 -3.59 -15.84 -6.04
C SER A 197 -4.58 -16.99 -6.01
N VAL A 198 -5.69 -16.84 -6.72
CA VAL A 198 -6.70 -17.89 -6.88
C VAL A 198 -6.21 -18.98 -7.83
N THR A 199 -5.43 -18.61 -8.85
CA THR A 199 -4.93 -19.55 -9.88
C THR A 199 -3.65 -20.25 -9.47
N ARG A 200 -2.90 -19.70 -8.51
CA ARG A 200 -1.70 -20.30 -7.91
C ARG A 200 -1.80 -20.18 -6.40
N PRO A 201 -2.69 -20.97 -5.76
CA PRO A 201 -2.98 -20.82 -4.34
C PRO A 201 -1.74 -21.08 -3.50
N GLN A 202 -1.48 -20.17 -2.59
CA GLN A 202 -0.43 -20.29 -1.59
C GLN A 202 -0.93 -21.15 -0.41
N MET A 203 0.00 -21.84 0.25
CA MET A 203 -0.31 -22.68 1.42
C MET A 203 -0.43 -21.80 2.69
N ILE A 204 -1.56 -21.12 2.82
CA ILE A 204 -1.90 -20.25 3.96
C ILE A 204 -2.78 -21.05 4.92
N THR A 205 -2.17 -21.63 5.94
CA THR A 205 -2.86 -22.53 6.88
C THR A 205 -3.96 -21.79 7.65
N SER A 206 -3.71 -20.55 8.06
CA SER A 206 -4.65 -19.72 8.81
C SER A 206 -5.86 -19.25 7.98
N ALA A 207 -5.82 -19.39 6.65
CA ALA A 207 -6.95 -19.09 5.76
C ALA A 207 -7.89 -20.30 5.58
N LEU A 208 -7.46 -21.53 5.88
CA LEU A 208 -8.27 -22.74 5.70
C LEU A 208 -9.58 -22.73 6.51
N PRO A 209 -9.58 -22.32 7.80
CA PRO A 209 -10.81 -22.20 8.57
C PRO A 209 -11.84 -21.29 7.93
N TYR A 210 -11.39 -20.27 7.21
CA TYR A 210 -12.21 -19.33 6.47
C TYR A 210 -12.96 -20.00 5.31
N SER A 211 -12.24 -20.76 4.50
CA SER A 211 -12.85 -21.56 3.42
C SER A 211 -13.82 -22.60 3.96
N GLU A 212 -13.42 -23.34 5.01
CA GLU A 212 -14.28 -24.36 5.66
C GLU A 212 -15.57 -23.73 6.21
N TRP A 213 -15.49 -22.54 6.78
CA TRP A 213 -16.66 -21.81 7.29
C TRP A 213 -17.69 -21.53 6.19
N VAL A 214 -17.24 -20.96 5.05
CA VAL A 214 -18.13 -20.61 3.93
C VAL A 214 -18.69 -21.86 3.27
N LEU A 215 -17.83 -22.84 2.98
CA LEU A 215 -18.26 -24.12 2.39
C LEU A 215 -19.28 -24.83 3.27
N GLY A 216 -19.00 -24.94 4.57
CA GLY A 216 -19.89 -25.59 5.51
C GLY A 216 -21.24 -24.87 5.66
N ALA A 217 -21.28 -23.53 5.57
CA ALA A 217 -22.54 -22.78 5.60
C ALA A 217 -23.41 -23.08 4.38
N LEU A 218 -22.82 -23.06 3.17
CA LEU A 218 -23.52 -23.32 1.92
C LEU A 218 -23.92 -24.78 1.76
N HIS A 219 -23.03 -25.71 2.14
CA HIS A 219 -23.29 -27.14 2.05
C HIS A 219 -24.43 -27.60 3.00
N ALA A 220 -24.49 -27.03 4.21
CA ALA A 220 -25.58 -27.29 5.15
C ALA A 220 -26.97 -26.88 4.60
N ARG A 221 -27.02 -25.99 3.61
CA ARG A 221 -28.24 -25.58 2.90
C ARG A 221 -28.53 -26.42 1.65
N GLY A 222 -27.75 -27.47 1.41
CA GLY A 222 -27.98 -28.41 0.32
C GLY A 222 -27.17 -28.17 -0.94
N LEU A 223 -26.29 -27.14 -0.96
CA LEU A 223 -25.42 -26.93 -2.11
C LEU A 223 -24.35 -28.01 -2.14
N ASP A 224 -24.10 -28.63 -3.29
CA ASP A 224 -23.01 -29.59 -3.42
C ASP A 224 -21.64 -28.89 -3.23
N LEU A 225 -20.61 -29.63 -2.79
CA LEU A 225 -19.33 -29.04 -2.43
C LEU A 225 -18.63 -28.33 -3.58
N ARG A 226 -18.80 -28.79 -4.82
CA ARG A 226 -18.21 -28.11 -5.99
C ARG A 226 -18.84 -26.73 -6.19
N SER A 227 -20.16 -26.67 -6.15
CA SER A 227 -20.90 -25.41 -6.27
C SER A 227 -20.63 -24.47 -5.09
N ALA A 228 -20.58 -25.01 -3.87
CA ALA A 228 -20.22 -24.26 -2.67
C ALA A 228 -18.79 -23.67 -2.78
N PHE A 229 -17.82 -24.43 -3.28
CA PHE A 229 -16.47 -23.96 -3.50
C PHE A 229 -16.39 -22.90 -4.60
N THR A 230 -17.15 -23.07 -5.69
CA THR A 230 -17.26 -22.06 -6.75
C THR A 230 -17.85 -20.75 -6.22
N ALA A 231 -18.89 -20.83 -5.39
CA ALA A 231 -19.49 -19.67 -4.72
C ALA A 231 -18.47 -18.99 -3.78
N HIS A 232 -17.74 -19.76 -2.99
CA HIS A 232 -16.67 -19.26 -2.14
C HIS A 232 -15.61 -18.50 -2.93
N LEU A 233 -15.11 -19.07 -4.03
CA LEU A 233 -14.15 -18.40 -4.90
C LEU A 233 -14.73 -17.14 -5.56
N THR A 234 -16.01 -17.13 -5.89
CA THR A 234 -16.69 -15.95 -6.46
C THR A 234 -16.74 -14.81 -5.44
N LEU A 235 -17.09 -15.11 -4.18
CA LEU A 235 -17.08 -14.13 -3.10
C LEU A 235 -15.66 -13.61 -2.81
N LEU A 236 -14.68 -14.49 -2.76
CA LEU A 236 -13.28 -14.14 -2.60
C LEU A 236 -12.81 -13.20 -3.73
N ASN A 237 -13.08 -13.55 -4.99
CA ASN A 237 -12.69 -12.72 -6.14
C ASN A 237 -13.41 -11.38 -6.16
N HIS A 238 -14.67 -11.30 -5.72
CA HIS A 238 -15.37 -10.04 -5.58
C HIS A 238 -14.64 -9.12 -4.59
N ALA A 239 -14.39 -9.59 -3.38
CA ALA A 239 -13.69 -8.83 -2.36
C ALA A 239 -12.27 -8.45 -2.80
N GLN A 240 -11.50 -9.40 -3.34
CA GLN A 240 -10.14 -9.20 -3.81
C GLN A 240 -10.07 -8.23 -4.98
N GLY A 241 -10.99 -8.33 -5.96
CA GLY A 241 -11.04 -7.46 -7.12
C GLY A 241 -11.19 -5.99 -6.75
N ILE A 242 -11.95 -5.69 -5.69
CA ILE A 242 -12.06 -4.34 -5.15
C ILE A 242 -10.82 -3.98 -4.33
N ALA A 243 -10.32 -4.92 -3.51
CA ALA A 243 -9.17 -4.69 -2.64
C ALA A 243 -7.88 -4.32 -3.39
N VAL A 244 -7.70 -4.80 -4.63
CA VAL A 244 -6.54 -4.42 -5.46
C VAL A 244 -6.46 -2.91 -5.66
N HIS A 245 -7.60 -2.21 -5.70
CA HIS A 245 -7.64 -0.76 -5.84
C HIS A 245 -7.09 -0.02 -4.60
N LEU A 246 -7.14 -0.62 -3.41
CA LEU A 246 -6.59 -0.02 -2.18
C LEU A 246 -5.07 0.19 -2.28
N GLU A 247 -4.35 -0.83 -2.76
CA GLU A 247 -2.90 -0.73 -2.94
C GLU A 247 -2.56 0.17 -4.13
N SER A 248 -3.28 0.02 -5.26
CA SER A 248 -3.06 0.85 -6.45
C SER A 248 -3.28 2.33 -6.18
N GLU A 249 -4.27 2.69 -5.37
CA GLU A 249 -4.53 4.08 -4.98
C GLU A 249 -3.40 4.63 -4.11
N ARG A 250 -2.92 3.86 -3.13
CA ARG A 250 -1.77 4.25 -2.30
C ARG A 250 -0.50 4.48 -3.12
N GLU A 251 -0.23 3.60 -4.09
CA GLU A 251 0.90 3.76 -5.01
C GLU A 251 0.73 5.01 -5.89
N ALA A 252 -0.48 5.24 -6.41
CA ALA A 252 -0.81 6.40 -7.22
C ALA A 252 -0.68 7.70 -6.42
N GLU A 253 -1.19 7.74 -5.18
CA GLU A 253 -1.03 8.88 -4.27
C GLU A 253 0.45 9.13 -3.93
N ALA A 254 1.21 8.07 -3.62
CA ALA A 254 2.64 8.19 -3.34
C ALA A 254 3.43 8.73 -4.54
N TYR A 255 3.03 8.37 -5.77
CA TYR A 255 3.65 8.81 -7.01
C TYR A 255 3.25 10.23 -7.41
N SER A 256 1.95 10.53 -7.38
CA SER A 256 1.38 11.82 -7.86
C SER A 256 1.37 12.90 -6.78
N GLY A 257 1.25 12.51 -5.50
CA GLY A 257 0.99 13.39 -4.38
C GLY A 257 -0.45 13.90 -4.31
N LEU A 258 -1.35 13.31 -5.11
CA LEU A 258 -2.78 13.60 -5.16
C LEU A 258 -3.54 12.37 -4.65
N ASN A 259 -4.53 12.56 -3.79
CA ASN A 259 -5.51 11.52 -3.51
C ASN A 259 -6.52 11.39 -4.67
N SER A 260 -7.39 10.38 -4.63
CA SER A 260 -8.32 10.09 -5.72
C SER A 260 -9.28 11.24 -6.01
N GLU A 261 -9.76 11.96 -4.99
CA GLU A 261 -10.64 13.12 -5.11
C GLU A 261 -9.89 14.28 -5.83
N GLU A 262 -8.72 14.67 -5.33
CA GLU A 262 -7.88 15.71 -5.95
C GLU A 262 -7.50 15.34 -7.40
N TRP A 263 -7.27 14.05 -7.67
CA TRP A 263 -6.94 13.55 -9.01
C TRP A 263 -8.14 13.64 -9.95
N MET A 264 -9.34 13.35 -9.48
CA MET A 264 -10.59 13.49 -10.25
C MET A 264 -10.92 14.95 -10.51
N ASP A 265 -10.84 15.82 -9.50
CA ASP A 265 -11.10 17.26 -9.62
C ASP A 265 -10.24 17.92 -10.70
N GLU A 266 -8.95 17.54 -10.79
CA GLU A 266 -8.08 18.04 -11.85
C GLU A 266 -8.53 17.66 -13.27
N ARG A 267 -9.29 16.55 -13.39
CA ARG A 267 -9.72 15.98 -14.68
C ARG A 267 -11.18 16.23 -15.01
N GLU A 268 -11.96 16.68 -14.04
CA GLU A 268 -13.39 16.93 -14.20
C GLU A 268 -13.71 17.81 -15.43
N PRO A 269 -13.03 18.94 -15.68
CA PRO A 269 -13.34 19.76 -16.85
C PRO A 269 -13.13 19.05 -18.19
N ALA A 270 -12.11 18.20 -18.28
CA ALA A 270 -11.83 17.42 -19.49
C ALA A 270 -12.85 16.29 -19.66
N PHE A 271 -13.28 15.67 -18.57
CA PHE A 271 -14.30 14.63 -18.56
C PHE A 271 -15.67 15.19 -18.92
N GLU A 272 -16.06 16.34 -18.36
CA GLU A 272 -17.30 17.05 -18.74
C GLU A 272 -17.32 17.43 -20.22
N ALA A 273 -16.23 17.97 -20.76
CA ALA A 273 -16.12 18.29 -22.18
C ALA A 273 -16.32 17.04 -23.06
N LEU A 274 -15.75 15.90 -22.65
CA LEU A 274 -15.94 14.62 -23.35
C LEU A 274 -17.40 14.16 -23.30
N LEU A 275 -18.05 14.22 -22.16
CA LEU A 275 -19.46 13.83 -21.99
C LEU A 275 -20.40 14.75 -22.79
N THR A 276 -20.09 16.06 -22.85
CA THR A 276 -20.88 17.05 -23.57
C THR A 276 -20.76 16.91 -25.11
N SER A 277 -19.66 16.28 -25.60
CA SER A 277 -19.46 16.04 -27.03
C SER A 277 -20.53 15.12 -27.66
N GLY A 278 -21.34 14.46 -26.84
CA GLY A 278 -22.49 13.66 -27.23
C GLY A 278 -22.24 12.17 -27.20
N GLY A 279 -23.33 11.38 -27.09
CA GLY A 279 -23.26 9.92 -27.09
C GLY A 279 -23.29 9.26 -25.71
N PHE A 280 -23.16 10.01 -24.59
CA PHE A 280 -23.07 9.47 -23.23
C PHE A 280 -24.13 10.01 -22.26
N PRO A 281 -25.45 9.94 -22.57
CA PRO A 281 -26.50 10.63 -21.80
C PRO A 281 -26.66 10.08 -20.36
N ALA A 282 -26.35 8.81 -20.13
CA ALA A 282 -26.40 8.22 -18.79
C ALA A 282 -25.23 8.70 -17.90
N LEU A 283 -24.01 8.73 -18.45
CA LEU A 283 -22.83 9.23 -17.74
C LEU A 283 -22.96 10.74 -17.44
N ALA A 284 -23.43 11.54 -18.39
CA ALA A 284 -23.66 12.97 -18.16
C ALA A 284 -24.68 13.24 -17.04
N ARG A 285 -25.74 12.42 -16.94
CA ARG A 285 -26.68 12.51 -15.82
C ARG A 285 -26.07 12.08 -14.49
N LEU A 286 -25.26 11.01 -14.50
CA LEU A 286 -24.57 10.52 -13.29
C LEU A 286 -23.64 11.61 -12.76
N THR A 287 -22.80 12.20 -13.61
CA THR A 287 -21.89 13.29 -13.23
C THR A 287 -22.64 14.48 -12.64
N ALA A 288 -23.78 14.87 -13.26
CA ALA A 288 -24.62 15.96 -12.76
C ALA A 288 -25.26 15.69 -11.38
N THR A 289 -25.40 14.43 -10.96
CA THR A 289 -25.93 14.05 -9.63
C THR A 289 -24.84 13.96 -8.57
N GLY A 290 -23.56 13.99 -8.98
CA GLY A 290 -22.40 13.72 -8.12
C GLY A 290 -22.34 12.24 -7.72
N TYR A 291 -21.37 11.51 -8.24
CA TYR A 291 -21.09 10.13 -7.82
C TYR A 291 -19.72 10.09 -7.16
N ASP A 292 -19.71 9.78 -5.88
CA ASP A 292 -18.48 9.53 -5.14
C ASP A 292 -18.20 8.02 -5.12
N LEU A 293 -17.00 7.63 -5.52
CA LEU A 293 -16.58 6.23 -5.53
C LEU A 293 -16.13 5.82 -4.12
N ASP A 294 -16.99 5.08 -3.44
CA ASP A 294 -16.70 4.45 -2.15
C ASP A 294 -16.49 2.94 -2.34
N LEU A 295 -15.27 2.46 -2.06
CA LEU A 295 -14.93 1.04 -2.20
C LEU A 295 -15.66 0.15 -1.17
N ASP A 296 -16.01 0.68 0.01
CA ASP A 296 -16.82 -0.05 0.99
C ASP A 296 -18.25 -0.23 0.50
N ALA A 297 -18.84 0.83 -0.04
CA ALA A 297 -20.17 0.77 -0.64
C ALA A 297 -20.17 -0.15 -1.87
N LEU A 298 -19.13 -0.12 -2.70
CA LEU A 298 -19.00 -1.01 -3.85
C LEU A 298 -18.89 -2.47 -3.43
N PHE A 299 -18.08 -2.76 -2.41
CA PHE A 299 -17.96 -4.11 -1.85
C PHE A 299 -19.30 -4.60 -1.30
N GLU A 300 -19.96 -3.81 -0.47
CA GLU A 300 -21.23 -4.21 0.16
C GLU A 300 -22.33 -4.40 -0.87
N PHE A 301 -22.45 -3.51 -1.87
CA PHE A 301 -23.40 -3.65 -2.95
C PHE A 301 -23.22 -4.98 -3.70
N GLY A 302 -22.00 -5.31 -4.08
CA GLY A 302 -21.71 -6.54 -4.81
C GLY A 302 -21.90 -7.79 -3.94
N LEU A 303 -21.49 -7.75 -2.66
CA LEU A 303 -21.71 -8.83 -1.71
C LEU A 303 -23.22 -9.16 -1.62
N GLN A 304 -24.07 -8.16 -1.42
CA GLN A 304 -25.52 -8.39 -1.32
C GLN A 304 -26.09 -8.98 -2.60
N ARG A 305 -25.69 -8.52 -3.78
CA ARG A 305 -26.15 -9.10 -5.06
C ARG A 305 -25.69 -10.53 -5.27
N LEU A 306 -24.49 -10.88 -4.85
CA LEU A 306 -24.01 -12.26 -4.89
C LEU A 306 -24.81 -13.17 -3.94
N LEU A 307 -25.09 -12.69 -2.74
CA LEU A 307 -25.89 -13.44 -1.75
C LEU A 307 -27.36 -13.61 -2.19
N ASP A 308 -27.95 -12.57 -2.82
CA ASP A 308 -29.29 -12.67 -3.38
C ASP A 308 -29.34 -13.74 -4.50
N GLY A 309 -28.33 -13.78 -5.37
CA GLY A 309 -28.20 -14.80 -6.40
C GLY A 309 -28.02 -16.21 -5.83
N LEU A 310 -27.20 -16.34 -4.74
CA LEU A 310 -27.03 -17.60 -4.03
C LEU A 310 -28.33 -18.06 -3.35
N ALA A 311 -29.12 -17.15 -2.80
CA ALA A 311 -30.42 -17.49 -2.21
C ALA A 311 -31.35 -18.13 -3.25
N VAL A 312 -31.44 -17.57 -4.46
CA VAL A 312 -32.23 -18.16 -5.56
C VAL A 312 -31.74 -19.58 -5.89
N LEU A 313 -30.43 -19.79 -5.94
CA LEU A 313 -29.83 -21.10 -6.22
C LEU A 313 -30.13 -22.11 -5.10
N LEU A 314 -30.10 -21.70 -3.83
CA LEU A 314 -30.36 -22.55 -2.66
C LEU A 314 -31.85 -22.90 -2.50
N ASP A 315 -32.75 -22.00 -2.93
CA ASP A 315 -34.20 -22.23 -2.87
C ASP A 315 -34.74 -23.09 -4.04
N GLY A 316 -33.83 -23.65 -4.87
CA GLY A 316 -34.20 -24.56 -5.97
C GLY A 316 -34.60 -23.83 -7.26
N GLY A 317 -34.30 -22.54 -7.36
CA GLY A 317 -34.43 -21.82 -8.62
C GLY A 317 -33.40 -22.30 -9.63
N THR A 318 -33.82 -22.99 -10.66
CA THR A 318 -33.01 -23.23 -11.86
C THR A 318 -32.78 -21.88 -12.55
N PRO A 319 -31.53 -21.57 -12.96
CA PRO A 319 -31.22 -20.34 -13.66
C PRO A 319 -31.95 -20.23 -15.02
#